data_985dc29d6e9b1ab82ec4b2345ef2a277
#
_entry.id   985dc29d6e9b1ab82ec4b2345ef2a277
#
_cell.length_a   1.000
_cell.length_b   1.000
_cell.length_c   1.000
_cell.angle_alpha   90.00
_cell.angle_beta   90.00
_cell.angle_gamma   90.00
#
_symmetry.space_group_name_H-M   'P 1'
#
loop_
_entity.id
_entity.type
_entity.pdbx_description
1 polymer ?
#
loop_
_entity_poly.entity_id
_entity_poly.type
_entity_poly.pdbx_seq_one_letter_code
_entity_poly.pdbx_strand_id
1 'polypeptide(L)'
;ANKVQAACAEGILNAPDPSFNPALDKELKRTYGPKDHIAGKKENKRYLQKKLGLIQDDRAPIFFWPSRLDPIQKGCQLLADIFYKIISGYWNQNLQIVFVANGGYQNAFREIVNFHGLHERVAIYDFDFRLEHQAYAASDFILMPSSFEPCGLPQMIAPIYGTLPVAHDTGGIHDTISHLDMAQNRGNGLLFQTFDSSGLLWAIDQAMDFYNLPEKTKDKQISRIMTESAAAFTHANTARQYIRLYEKMLKRPLVLQNVPNPGTEEKSDTPQG
;
A
#
# COMPACT_ATOMS: atom_id res chain seq x y z
N ALA A 1 -15.08 -11.21 20.89
CA ALA A 1 -15.37 -9.97 21.61
C ALA A 1 -14.93 -10.07 23.08
N ASN A 2 -15.38 -11.07 23.83
CA ASN A 2 -15.10 -11.15 25.28
C ASN A 2 -13.61 -11.27 25.66
N LYS A 3 -12.77 -11.92 24.84
CA LYS A 3 -11.33 -12.07 25.12
C LYS A 3 -10.57 -10.75 24.92
N VAL A 4 -10.96 -9.96 23.92
CA VAL A 4 -10.38 -8.62 23.67
C VAL A 4 -10.76 -7.66 24.81
N GLN A 5 -12.03 -7.67 25.23
CA GLN A 5 -12.52 -6.86 26.35
C GLN A 5 -11.85 -7.24 27.68
N ALA A 6 -11.49 -8.52 27.85
CA ALA A 6 -10.75 -9.00 29.02
C ALA A 6 -9.23 -8.78 28.94
N ALA A 7 -8.72 -8.07 27.93
CA ALA A 7 -7.28 -7.90 27.64
C ALA A 7 -6.50 -9.22 27.52
N CYS A 8 -7.19 -10.30 27.09
CA CYS A 8 -6.58 -11.63 26.91
C CYS A 8 -6.18 -11.91 25.45
N ALA A 9 -6.30 -10.93 24.57
CA ALA A 9 -5.91 -11.03 23.18
C ALA A 9 -5.03 -9.82 22.81
N GLU A 10 -3.98 -10.08 22.06
CA GLU A 10 -3.08 -9.06 21.53
C GLU A 10 -2.97 -9.25 20.01
N GLY A 11 -3.14 -8.18 19.24
CA GLY A 11 -3.00 -8.17 17.79
C GLY A 11 -1.57 -7.86 17.41
N ILE A 12 -0.99 -8.64 16.50
CA ILE A 12 0.33 -8.40 15.94
C ILE A 12 0.17 -8.36 14.41
N LEU A 13 0.55 -7.25 13.81
CA LEU A 13 0.47 -7.06 12.36
C LEU A 13 1.52 -7.90 11.64
N ASN A 14 1.13 -8.52 10.53
CA ASN A 14 2.07 -9.11 9.59
C ASN A 14 2.87 -8.02 8.87
N ALA A 15 3.91 -8.43 8.18
CA ALA A 15 4.65 -7.57 7.26
C ALA A 15 4.56 -8.11 5.82
N PRO A 16 4.67 -7.24 4.81
CA PRO A 16 4.82 -7.66 3.42
C PRO A 16 6.06 -8.52 3.21
N ASP A 17 6.00 -9.38 2.17
CA ASP A 17 7.18 -10.10 1.72
C ASP A 17 8.30 -9.12 1.32
N PRO A 18 9.57 -9.38 1.66
CA PRO A 18 10.69 -8.50 1.33
C PRO A 18 10.92 -8.28 -0.17
N SER A 19 10.33 -9.12 -1.05
CA SER A 19 10.35 -8.91 -2.50
C SER A 19 9.62 -7.64 -2.93
N PHE A 20 8.66 -7.15 -2.12
CA PHE A 20 7.99 -5.87 -2.34
C PHE A 20 8.88 -4.68 -1.93
N ASN A 21 9.93 -4.47 -2.72
CA ASN A 21 10.88 -3.37 -2.56
C ASN A 21 11.22 -2.78 -3.93
N PRO A 22 10.73 -1.58 -4.30
CA PRO A 22 10.93 -1.04 -5.64
C PRO A 22 12.38 -0.80 -6.03
N ALA A 23 13.30 -0.72 -5.06
CA ALA A 23 14.73 -0.59 -5.34
C ALA A 23 15.40 -1.90 -5.78
N LEU A 24 14.80 -3.05 -5.44
CA LEU A 24 15.35 -4.39 -5.69
C LEU A 24 14.42 -5.28 -6.51
N ASP A 25 13.22 -4.82 -6.81
CA ASP A 25 12.19 -5.58 -7.49
C ASP A 25 12.53 -5.83 -8.96
N LYS A 26 12.79 -7.09 -9.28
CA LYS A 26 13.20 -7.54 -10.62
C LYS A 26 12.04 -7.58 -11.63
N GLU A 27 10.81 -7.50 -11.19
CA GLU A 27 9.61 -7.50 -12.04
C GLU A 27 9.33 -6.13 -12.65
N LEU A 28 9.99 -5.08 -12.16
CA LEU A 28 9.80 -3.72 -12.64
C LEU A 28 10.56 -3.46 -13.95
N LYS A 29 10.01 -2.58 -14.76
CA LYS A 29 10.71 -2.04 -15.93
C LYS A 29 11.91 -1.20 -15.52
N ARG A 30 11.75 -0.42 -14.43
CA ARG A 30 12.80 0.38 -13.81
C ARG A 30 12.64 0.31 -12.30
N THR A 31 13.69 -0.07 -11.60
CA THR A 31 13.79 0.01 -10.15
C THR A 31 13.99 1.48 -9.72
N TYR A 32 13.52 1.80 -8.52
CA TYR A 32 13.63 3.16 -7.98
C TYR A 32 13.54 3.14 -6.45
N GLY A 33 14.00 4.23 -5.85
CA GLY A 33 13.84 4.49 -4.42
C GLY A 33 13.17 5.84 -4.14
N PRO A 34 13.13 6.26 -2.86
CA PRO A 34 12.48 7.54 -2.50
C PRO A 34 13.06 8.78 -3.18
N LYS A 35 14.32 8.73 -3.63
CA LYS A 35 15.01 9.90 -4.23
C LYS A 35 14.77 10.05 -5.73
N ASP A 36 14.41 8.97 -6.43
CA ASP A 36 14.24 8.95 -7.88
C ASP A 36 12.90 8.34 -8.32
N HIS A 37 11.94 8.26 -7.38
CA HIS A 37 10.62 7.66 -7.60
C HIS A 37 9.85 8.35 -8.75
N ILE A 38 9.98 9.66 -8.95
CA ILE A 38 9.29 10.37 -10.05
C ILE A 38 9.66 9.73 -11.39
N ALA A 39 10.95 9.60 -11.67
CA ALA A 39 11.44 9.02 -12.92
C ALA A 39 11.13 7.51 -13.00
N GLY A 40 11.29 6.79 -11.88
CA GLY A 40 10.99 5.35 -11.80
C GLY A 40 9.53 5.05 -12.05
N LYS A 41 8.61 5.70 -11.33
CA LYS A 41 7.17 5.53 -11.50
C LYS A 41 6.70 5.91 -12.91
N LYS A 42 7.23 7.00 -13.46
CA LYS A 42 6.91 7.44 -14.83
C LYS A 42 7.25 6.37 -15.87
N GLU A 43 8.42 5.75 -15.79
CA GLU A 43 8.83 4.71 -16.74
C GLU A 43 8.00 3.43 -16.55
N ASN A 44 7.71 3.02 -15.31
CA ASN A 44 6.85 1.89 -15.03
C ASN A 44 5.39 2.15 -15.46
N LYS A 45 4.88 3.37 -15.30
CA LYS A 45 3.55 3.79 -15.78
C LYS A 45 3.42 3.62 -17.31
N ARG A 46 4.35 4.17 -18.07
CA ARG A 46 4.39 4.01 -19.54
C ARG A 46 4.42 2.54 -19.95
N TYR A 47 5.25 1.76 -19.27
CA TYR A 47 5.35 0.32 -19.54
C TYR A 47 4.03 -0.39 -19.28
N LEU A 48 3.39 -0.13 -18.12
CA LEU A 48 2.11 -0.73 -17.75
C LEU A 48 1.00 -0.33 -18.72
N GLN A 49 0.86 0.96 -19.04
CA GLN A 49 -0.14 1.46 -19.99
C GLN A 49 -0.01 0.77 -21.35
N LYS A 50 1.22 0.69 -21.88
CA LYS A 50 1.48 0.00 -23.16
C LYS A 50 1.14 -1.49 -23.07
N LYS A 51 1.52 -2.16 -21.99
CA LYS A 51 1.29 -3.60 -21.79
C LYS A 51 -0.19 -3.94 -21.69
N LEU A 52 -1.00 -3.06 -21.09
CA LEU A 52 -2.41 -3.27 -20.84
C LEU A 52 -3.35 -2.66 -21.90
N GLY A 53 -2.81 -2.00 -22.93
CA GLY A 53 -3.61 -1.34 -23.97
C GLY A 53 -4.32 -0.06 -23.50
N LEU A 54 -3.83 0.56 -22.43
CA LEU A 54 -4.38 1.82 -21.93
C LEU A 54 -3.84 3.03 -22.70
N ILE A 55 -4.56 4.15 -22.62
CA ILE A 55 -4.07 5.44 -23.13
C ILE A 55 -2.71 5.74 -22.52
N GLN A 56 -1.71 5.97 -23.38
CA GLN A 56 -0.36 6.30 -22.95
C GLN A 56 -0.26 7.80 -22.63
N ASP A 57 -0.41 8.12 -21.36
CA ASP A 57 -0.29 9.48 -20.83
C ASP A 57 0.41 9.44 -19.48
N ASP A 58 1.60 10.04 -19.39
CA ASP A 58 2.38 10.14 -18.16
C ASP A 58 1.65 10.86 -17.02
N ARG A 59 0.70 11.73 -17.39
CA ARG A 59 -0.10 12.54 -16.47
C ARG A 59 -1.44 11.91 -16.13
N ALA A 60 -1.76 10.74 -16.67
CA ALA A 60 -2.97 10.03 -16.31
C ALA A 60 -2.85 9.48 -14.90
N PRO A 61 -3.77 9.78 -13.98
CA PRO A 61 -3.81 9.10 -12.67
C PRO A 61 -4.23 7.65 -12.87
N ILE A 62 -3.49 6.73 -12.22
CA ILE A 62 -3.82 5.30 -12.24
C ILE A 62 -4.21 4.86 -10.83
N PHE A 63 -5.44 4.33 -10.71
CA PHE A 63 -5.94 3.65 -9.54
C PHE A 63 -5.83 2.14 -9.75
N PHE A 64 -5.19 1.44 -8.82
CA PHE A 64 -4.99 0.00 -8.87
C PHE A 64 -5.84 -0.70 -7.81
N TRP A 65 -6.50 -1.77 -8.21
CA TRP A 65 -7.22 -2.66 -7.31
C TRP A 65 -6.41 -3.93 -7.05
N PRO A 66 -5.74 -4.07 -5.88
CA PRO A 66 -4.77 -5.14 -5.62
C PRO A 66 -5.37 -6.38 -4.95
N SER A 67 -6.66 -6.37 -4.59
CA SER A 67 -7.27 -7.44 -3.80
C SER A 67 -8.28 -8.24 -4.60
N ARG A 68 -8.61 -9.44 -4.09
CA ARG A 68 -9.64 -10.29 -4.71
C ARG A 68 -10.95 -9.51 -4.90
N LEU A 69 -11.62 -9.75 -5.99
CA LEU A 69 -12.93 -9.16 -6.29
C LEU A 69 -14.06 -9.94 -5.58
N ASP A 70 -14.00 -9.91 -4.25
CA ASP A 70 -14.98 -10.50 -3.35
C ASP A 70 -16.13 -9.53 -3.13
N PRO A 71 -17.39 -9.91 -3.47
CA PRO A 71 -18.53 -9.00 -3.42
C PRO A 71 -18.94 -8.60 -2.00
N ILE A 72 -18.62 -9.43 -0.99
CA ILE A 72 -19.04 -9.20 0.39
C ILE A 72 -17.99 -8.39 1.15
N GLN A 73 -16.72 -8.81 1.06
CA GLN A 73 -15.65 -8.26 1.87
C GLN A 73 -15.03 -7.00 1.26
N LYS A 74 -14.80 -7.00 -0.06
CA LYS A 74 -13.87 -6.02 -0.69
C LYS A 74 -14.56 -4.75 -1.19
N GLY A 75 -15.88 -4.60 -1.00
CA GLY A 75 -16.60 -3.37 -1.36
C GLY A 75 -16.68 -3.12 -2.86
N CYS A 76 -16.67 -4.18 -3.68
CA CYS A 76 -16.74 -4.07 -5.14
C CYS A 76 -17.97 -3.28 -5.60
N GLN A 77 -19.12 -3.43 -4.92
CA GLN A 77 -20.35 -2.72 -5.23
C GLN A 77 -20.18 -1.20 -5.09
N LEU A 78 -19.46 -0.74 -4.05
CA LEU A 78 -19.23 0.69 -3.84
C LEU A 78 -18.53 1.34 -5.04
N LEU A 79 -17.55 0.65 -5.60
CA LEU A 79 -16.87 1.12 -6.80
C LEU A 79 -17.76 1.01 -8.04
N ALA A 80 -18.49 -0.09 -8.20
CA ALA A 80 -19.39 -0.29 -9.35
C ALA A 80 -20.45 0.82 -9.45
N ASP A 81 -21.05 1.23 -8.34
CA ASP A 81 -22.08 2.27 -8.27
C ASP A 81 -21.59 3.63 -8.78
N ILE A 82 -20.30 3.95 -8.59
CA ILE A 82 -19.70 5.23 -8.98
C ILE A 82 -18.74 5.12 -10.15
N PHE A 83 -18.60 3.94 -10.75
CA PHE A 83 -17.55 3.62 -11.71
C PHE A 83 -17.51 4.59 -12.90
N TYR A 84 -18.64 4.72 -13.60
CA TYR A 84 -18.75 5.65 -14.72
C TYR A 84 -18.61 7.12 -14.27
N LYS A 85 -19.15 7.45 -13.10
CA LYS A 85 -19.07 8.82 -12.54
C LYS A 85 -17.62 9.25 -12.32
N ILE A 86 -16.78 8.36 -11.78
CA ILE A 86 -15.36 8.65 -11.58
C ILE A 86 -14.66 8.88 -12.93
N ILE A 87 -14.80 7.94 -13.86
CA ILE A 87 -14.10 8.02 -15.14
C ILE A 87 -14.57 9.22 -15.96
N SER A 88 -15.88 9.49 -16.00
CA SER A 88 -16.42 10.65 -16.71
C SER A 88 -16.06 11.97 -16.04
N GLY A 89 -16.03 12.04 -14.72
CA GLY A 89 -15.64 13.23 -13.95
C GLY A 89 -14.18 13.65 -14.20
N TYR A 90 -13.31 12.67 -14.35
CA TYR A 90 -11.87 12.88 -14.61
C TYR A 90 -11.45 12.53 -16.05
N TRP A 91 -12.41 12.61 -17.00
CA TRP A 91 -12.19 12.25 -18.38
C TRP A 91 -11.02 13.00 -19.03
N ASN A 92 -10.95 14.30 -18.79
CA ASN A 92 -9.90 15.17 -19.37
C ASN A 92 -8.50 14.92 -18.78
N GLN A 93 -8.42 14.20 -17.65
CA GLN A 93 -7.16 13.79 -17.03
C GLN A 93 -6.77 12.36 -17.42
N ASN A 94 -7.52 11.70 -18.30
CA ASN A 94 -7.30 10.33 -18.71
C ASN A 94 -7.22 9.33 -17.54
N LEU A 95 -8.03 9.54 -16.48
CA LEU A 95 -8.05 8.63 -15.32
C LEU A 95 -8.18 7.18 -15.75
N GLN A 96 -7.36 6.31 -15.15
CA GLN A 96 -7.28 4.88 -15.45
C GLN A 96 -7.49 4.05 -14.20
N ILE A 97 -8.13 2.90 -14.37
CA ILE A 97 -8.32 1.90 -13.30
C ILE A 97 -7.77 0.56 -13.79
N VAL A 98 -6.93 -0.05 -12.96
CA VAL A 98 -6.29 -1.34 -13.23
C VAL A 98 -6.70 -2.36 -12.18
N PHE A 99 -7.21 -3.49 -12.62
CA PHE A 99 -7.48 -4.65 -11.78
C PHE A 99 -6.51 -5.77 -12.14
N VAL A 100 -5.83 -6.32 -11.12
CA VAL A 100 -5.04 -7.55 -11.24
C VAL A 100 -5.56 -8.49 -10.15
N ALA A 101 -6.72 -9.10 -10.41
CA ALA A 101 -7.48 -9.75 -9.36
C ALA A 101 -8.49 -10.75 -9.90
N ASN A 102 -8.58 -11.90 -9.24
CA ASN A 102 -9.64 -12.88 -9.46
C ASN A 102 -10.79 -12.63 -8.50
N GLY A 103 -12.00 -13.05 -8.86
CA GLY A 103 -13.14 -13.04 -7.95
C GLY A 103 -14.48 -12.93 -8.65
N GLY A 104 -15.55 -13.15 -7.88
CA GLY A 104 -16.92 -13.23 -8.42
C GLY A 104 -17.42 -11.93 -9.05
N TYR A 105 -16.82 -10.78 -8.71
CA TYR A 105 -17.25 -9.47 -9.23
C TYR A 105 -16.55 -9.04 -10.53
N GLN A 106 -15.61 -9.85 -11.02
CA GLN A 106 -14.79 -9.49 -12.20
C GLN A 106 -15.66 -9.28 -13.45
N ASN A 107 -16.65 -10.16 -13.66
CA ASN A 107 -17.55 -10.06 -14.81
C ASN A 107 -18.42 -8.80 -14.76
N ALA A 108 -18.89 -8.39 -13.59
CA ALA A 108 -19.65 -7.16 -13.44
C ALA A 108 -18.84 -5.93 -13.89
N PHE A 109 -17.57 -5.84 -13.52
CA PHE A 109 -16.72 -4.76 -14.01
C PHE A 109 -16.45 -4.85 -15.52
N ARG A 110 -16.27 -6.05 -16.07
CA ARG A 110 -16.13 -6.23 -17.54
C ARG A 110 -17.39 -5.77 -18.28
N GLU A 111 -18.58 -6.07 -17.77
CA GLU A 111 -19.85 -5.60 -18.34
C GLU A 111 -19.96 -4.07 -18.32
N ILE A 112 -19.58 -3.41 -17.21
CA ILE A 112 -19.56 -1.95 -17.12
C ILE A 112 -18.57 -1.35 -18.15
N VAL A 113 -17.37 -1.91 -18.26
CA VAL A 113 -16.35 -1.46 -19.21
C VAL A 113 -16.84 -1.63 -20.66
N ASN A 114 -17.46 -2.76 -20.98
CA ASN A 114 -18.00 -3.02 -22.32
C ASN A 114 -19.15 -2.07 -22.64
N PHE A 115 -20.09 -1.91 -21.70
CA PHE A 115 -21.27 -1.06 -21.90
C PHE A 115 -20.91 0.41 -22.16
N HIS A 116 -19.91 0.91 -21.46
CA HIS A 116 -19.47 2.32 -21.57
C HIS A 116 -18.29 2.53 -22.52
N GLY A 117 -17.76 1.49 -23.16
CA GLY A 117 -16.61 1.60 -24.08
C GLY A 117 -15.32 2.09 -23.42
N LEU A 118 -15.02 1.63 -22.19
CA LEU A 118 -13.90 2.16 -21.37
C LEU A 118 -12.59 1.38 -21.51
N HIS A 119 -12.41 0.60 -22.56
CA HIS A 119 -11.27 -0.32 -22.74
C HIS A 119 -9.90 0.35 -22.73
N GLU A 120 -9.80 1.59 -23.16
CA GLU A 120 -8.54 2.34 -23.14
C GLU A 120 -8.24 3.01 -21.79
N ARG A 121 -9.16 2.91 -20.82
CA ARG A 121 -9.05 3.53 -19.48
C ARG A 121 -9.11 2.51 -18.34
N VAL A 122 -9.63 1.33 -18.63
CA VAL A 122 -9.82 0.29 -17.61
C VAL A 122 -9.25 -1.04 -18.11
N ALA A 123 -8.32 -1.57 -17.34
CA ALA A 123 -7.74 -2.88 -17.60
C ALA A 123 -8.16 -3.87 -16.51
N ILE A 124 -8.69 -5.03 -16.90
CA ILE A 124 -9.16 -6.08 -15.98
C ILE A 124 -8.45 -7.37 -16.33
N TYR A 125 -7.49 -7.76 -15.52
CA TYR A 125 -6.68 -8.96 -15.67
C TYR A 125 -6.86 -9.89 -14.48
N ASP A 126 -6.70 -11.17 -14.73
CA ASP A 126 -6.59 -12.17 -13.67
C ASP A 126 -5.33 -11.91 -12.85
N PHE A 127 -5.31 -12.44 -11.62
CA PHE A 127 -4.14 -12.31 -10.78
C PHE A 127 -2.90 -12.90 -11.47
N ASP A 128 -1.88 -12.08 -11.58
CA ASP A 128 -0.54 -12.40 -12.04
C ASP A 128 0.47 -11.69 -11.15
N PHE A 129 1.38 -12.44 -10.56
CA PHE A 129 2.36 -11.93 -9.60
C PHE A 129 3.23 -10.80 -10.18
N ARG A 130 3.71 -10.95 -11.43
CA ARG A 130 4.55 -9.93 -12.07
C ARG A 130 3.76 -8.67 -12.37
N LEU A 131 2.53 -8.85 -12.83
CA LEU A 131 1.66 -7.73 -13.16
C LEU A 131 1.25 -6.97 -11.89
N GLU A 132 1.04 -7.65 -10.76
CA GLU A 132 0.77 -7.03 -9.47
C GLU A 132 1.93 -6.11 -9.05
N HIS A 133 3.18 -6.57 -9.09
CA HIS A 133 4.37 -5.76 -8.80
C HIS A 133 4.47 -4.54 -9.73
N GLN A 134 4.26 -4.74 -11.03
CA GLN A 134 4.27 -3.67 -12.02
C GLN A 134 3.15 -2.66 -11.78
N ALA A 135 1.96 -3.13 -11.36
CA ALA A 135 0.83 -2.27 -11.04
C ALA A 135 1.10 -1.41 -9.80
N TYR A 136 1.68 -1.96 -8.72
CA TYR A 136 2.12 -1.14 -7.58
C TYR A 136 3.11 -0.05 -8.00
N ALA A 137 4.09 -0.38 -8.83
CA ALA A 137 5.12 0.58 -9.24
C ALA A 137 4.60 1.69 -10.15
N ALA A 138 3.63 1.37 -11.00
CA ALA A 138 3.10 2.28 -12.01
C ALA A 138 1.96 3.17 -11.51
N SER A 139 1.17 2.68 -10.53
CA SER A 139 -0.04 3.36 -10.08
C SER A 139 0.24 4.50 -9.12
N ASP A 140 -0.68 5.44 -9.04
CA ASP A 140 -0.61 6.56 -8.11
C ASP A 140 -1.36 6.23 -6.82
N PHE A 141 -2.43 5.45 -6.94
CA PHE A 141 -3.29 5.06 -5.83
C PHE A 141 -3.66 3.58 -5.90
N ILE A 142 -3.94 2.98 -4.73
CA ILE A 142 -4.67 1.71 -4.66
C ILE A 142 -6.07 1.94 -4.09
N LEU A 143 -7.03 1.10 -4.50
CA LEU A 143 -8.40 1.11 -4.00
C LEU A 143 -8.63 -0.07 -3.05
N MET A 144 -8.98 0.24 -1.80
CA MET A 144 -9.28 -0.75 -0.77
C MET A 144 -10.57 -0.41 0.00
N PRO A 145 -11.73 -0.39 -0.64
CA PRO A 145 -13.00 -0.09 0.03
C PRO A 145 -13.57 -1.31 0.77
N SER A 146 -12.74 -2.03 1.52
CA SER A 146 -13.13 -3.24 2.24
C SER A 146 -14.12 -2.92 3.35
N SER A 147 -15.17 -3.74 3.51
CA SER A 147 -16.11 -3.64 4.63
C SER A 147 -15.46 -4.03 5.96
N PHE A 148 -14.56 -4.98 5.91
CA PHE A 148 -13.68 -5.38 7.01
C PHE A 148 -12.35 -5.88 6.47
N GLU A 149 -11.26 -5.63 7.20
CA GLU A 149 -9.91 -6.08 6.83
C GLU A 149 -9.15 -6.50 8.11
N PRO A 150 -8.99 -7.80 8.36
CA PRO A 150 -8.34 -8.27 9.60
C PRO A 150 -6.89 -7.82 9.75
N CYS A 151 -6.14 -7.79 8.67
CA CYS A 151 -4.78 -7.28 8.61
C CYS A 151 -4.59 -6.44 7.33
N GLY A 152 -4.68 -7.08 6.15
CA GLY A 152 -4.35 -6.51 4.87
C GLY A 152 -2.83 -6.38 4.66
N LEU A 153 -2.38 -6.64 3.45
CA LEU A 153 -1.00 -6.41 3.01
C LEU A 153 -0.92 -5.29 1.98
N PRO A 154 -1.87 -5.16 1.04
CA PRO A 154 -1.77 -4.17 -0.03
C PRO A 154 -1.57 -2.75 0.46
N GLN A 155 -2.25 -2.33 1.54
CA GLN A 155 -2.10 -0.98 2.10
C GLN A 155 -0.73 -0.74 2.74
N MET A 156 0.00 -1.80 3.11
CA MET A 156 1.38 -1.69 3.59
C MET A 156 2.39 -1.73 2.43
N ILE A 157 2.09 -2.48 1.37
CA ILE A 157 2.94 -2.60 0.17
C ILE A 157 2.91 -1.29 -0.63
N ALA A 158 1.73 -0.77 -0.92
CA ALA A 158 1.57 0.36 -1.82
C ALA A 158 2.40 1.60 -1.42
N PRO A 159 2.42 2.04 -0.15
CA PRO A 159 3.23 3.18 0.26
C PRO A 159 4.74 2.95 0.10
N ILE A 160 5.23 1.70 0.20
CA ILE A 160 6.63 1.36 -0.08
C ILE A 160 6.98 1.68 -1.55
N TYR A 161 6.02 1.48 -2.47
CA TYR A 161 6.15 1.83 -3.89
C TYR A 161 5.81 3.30 -4.21
N GLY A 162 5.48 4.11 -3.21
CA GLY A 162 5.02 5.49 -3.41
C GLY A 162 3.63 5.57 -4.06
N THR A 163 2.80 4.58 -3.82
CA THR A 163 1.41 4.48 -4.29
C THR A 163 0.51 4.62 -3.07
N LEU A 164 -0.38 5.60 -3.06
CA LEU A 164 -1.14 5.92 -1.85
C LEU A 164 -2.42 5.08 -1.73
N PRO A 165 -2.71 4.49 -0.57
CA PRO A 165 -3.99 3.84 -0.32
C PRO A 165 -5.16 4.83 -0.28
N VAL A 166 -6.23 4.53 -1.01
CA VAL A 166 -7.57 5.10 -0.86
C VAL A 166 -8.42 3.98 -0.27
N ALA A 167 -8.73 4.06 1.02
CA ALA A 167 -9.19 2.90 1.75
C ALA A 167 -10.29 3.24 2.78
N HIS A 168 -11.16 2.25 3.05
CA HIS A 168 -12.10 2.33 4.16
C HIS A 168 -11.38 2.15 5.50
N ASP A 169 -11.65 3.04 6.45
CA ASP A 169 -11.03 3.05 7.78
C ASP A 169 -11.58 1.92 8.67
N THR A 170 -11.00 0.71 8.53
CA THR A 170 -11.46 -0.48 9.24
C THR A 170 -10.31 -1.46 9.54
N GLY A 171 -10.36 -2.09 10.71
CA GLY A 171 -9.46 -3.19 11.12
C GLY A 171 -7.99 -2.90 10.86
N GLY A 172 -7.28 -3.78 10.17
CA GLY A 172 -5.85 -3.63 9.89
C GLY A 172 -5.51 -2.44 9.00
N ILE A 173 -6.46 -1.89 8.23
CA ILE A 173 -6.27 -0.62 7.51
C ILE A 173 -6.17 0.51 8.53
N HIS A 174 -7.09 0.57 9.51
CA HIS A 174 -7.05 1.55 10.61
C HIS A 174 -5.71 1.51 11.37
N ASP A 175 -5.18 0.31 11.60
CA ASP A 175 -3.93 0.12 12.37
C ASP A 175 -2.67 0.52 11.60
N THR A 176 -2.73 0.59 10.26
CA THR A 176 -1.55 0.76 9.40
C THR A 176 -1.54 2.04 8.58
N ILE A 177 -2.71 2.63 8.34
CA ILE A 177 -2.88 3.83 7.54
C ILE A 177 -3.40 4.97 8.41
N SER A 178 -2.76 6.13 8.28
CA SER A 178 -3.24 7.39 8.82
C SER A 178 -3.61 8.32 7.67
N HIS A 179 -4.71 9.04 7.82
CA HIS A 179 -5.13 10.00 6.80
C HIS A 179 -4.06 11.06 6.56
N LEU A 180 -3.79 11.36 5.28
CA LEU A 180 -2.74 12.26 4.86
C LEU A 180 -3.02 13.69 5.32
N ASP A 181 -2.14 14.25 6.14
CA ASP A 181 -2.14 15.64 6.59
C ASP A 181 -0.85 16.31 6.11
N MET A 182 -0.96 17.06 5.03
CA MET A 182 0.19 17.72 4.43
C MET A 182 0.71 18.89 5.27
N ALA A 183 -0.17 19.55 6.04
CA ALA A 183 0.21 20.69 6.88
C ALA A 183 1.12 20.23 8.03
N GLN A 184 0.80 19.07 8.61
CA GLN A 184 1.60 18.46 9.66
C GLN A 184 2.67 17.48 9.14
N ASN A 185 2.75 17.30 7.81
CA ASN A 185 3.70 16.39 7.16
C ASN A 185 3.61 14.95 7.71
N ARG A 186 2.39 14.43 7.88
CA ARG A 186 2.11 13.10 8.43
C ARG A 186 1.02 12.38 7.63
N GLY A 187 0.83 11.08 7.92
CA GLY A 187 -0.13 10.21 7.24
C GLY A 187 0.44 9.61 5.97
N ASN A 188 -0.16 8.53 5.50
CA ASN A 188 0.36 7.70 4.41
C ASN A 188 -0.73 7.18 3.46
N GLY A 189 -1.97 7.66 3.56
CA GLY A 189 -3.09 7.29 2.70
C GLY A 189 -4.29 8.19 2.87
N LEU A 190 -5.36 7.90 2.17
CA LEU A 190 -6.61 8.64 2.15
C LEU A 190 -7.72 7.72 2.66
N LEU A 191 -8.20 8.01 3.88
CA LEU A 191 -9.19 7.19 4.56
C LEU A 191 -10.58 7.79 4.47
N PHE A 192 -11.58 6.97 4.19
CA PHE A 192 -12.99 7.31 4.37
C PHE A 192 -13.63 6.42 5.45
N GLN A 193 -14.58 6.98 6.20
CA GLN A 193 -15.17 6.32 7.37
C GLN A 193 -16.55 5.73 7.09
N THR A 194 -17.35 6.37 6.24
CA THR A 194 -18.68 5.88 5.91
C THR A 194 -18.58 4.85 4.80
N PHE A 195 -18.92 3.58 5.11
CA PHE A 195 -18.87 2.48 4.15
C PHE A 195 -20.02 2.56 3.16
N ASP A 196 -19.95 3.50 2.24
CA ASP A 196 -20.85 3.66 1.11
C ASP A 196 -20.15 4.24 -0.13
N SER A 197 -20.85 4.28 -1.25
CA SER A 197 -20.32 4.76 -2.53
C SER A 197 -19.98 6.25 -2.49
N SER A 198 -20.65 7.04 -1.65
CA SER A 198 -20.37 8.47 -1.49
C SER A 198 -19.08 8.70 -0.69
N GLY A 199 -18.84 7.91 0.35
CA GLY A 199 -17.58 7.94 1.12
C GLY A 199 -16.39 7.54 0.25
N LEU A 200 -16.51 6.49 -0.57
CA LEU A 200 -15.47 6.12 -1.52
C LEU A 200 -15.23 7.21 -2.57
N LEU A 201 -16.29 7.80 -3.13
CA LEU A 201 -16.16 8.90 -4.09
C LEU A 201 -15.44 10.08 -3.49
N TRP A 202 -15.82 10.50 -2.28
CA TRP A 202 -15.14 11.58 -1.56
C TRP A 202 -13.63 11.31 -1.40
N ALA A 203 -13.25 10.07 -1.04
CA ALA A 203 -11.85 9.72 -0.87
C ALA A 203 -11.08 9.71 -2.21
N ILE A 204 -11.74 9.31 -3.30
CA ILE A 204 -11.17 9.41 -4.65
C ILE A 204 -10.99 10.88 -5.06
N ASP A 205 -11.96 11.75 -4.76
CA ASP A 205 -11.84 13.19 -5.03
C ASP A 205 -10.67 13.80 -4.24
N GLN A 206 -10.48 13.43 -2.95
CA GLN A 206 -9.30 13.83 -2.17
C GLN A 206 -7.98 13.30 -2.78
N ALA A 207 -7.99 12.09 -3.34
CA ALA A 207 -6.84 11.55 -4.06
C ALA A 207 -6.52 12.38 -5.31
N MET A 208 -7.53 12.79 -6.04
CA MET A 208 -7.37 13.62 -7.23
C MET A 208 -6.93 15.06 -6.87
N ASP A 209 -7.40 15.60 -5.76
CA ASP A 209 -6.91 16.88 -5.24
C ASP A 209 -5.41 16.80 -4.92
N PHE A 210 -4.98 15.74 -4.23
CA PHE A 210 -3.56 15.48 -4.00
C PHE A 210 -2.79 15.30 -5.32
N TYR A 211 -3.35 14.54 -6.27
CA TYR A 211 -2.72 14.29 -7.56
C TYR A 211 -2.46 15.58 -8.36
N ASN A 212 -3.36 16.54 -8.25
CA ASN A 212 -3.30 17.83 -8.95
C ASN A 212 -2.39 18.87 -8.28
N LEU A 213 -1.80 18.56 -7.12
CA LEU A 213 -0.83 19.44 -6.46
C LEU A 213 0.45 19.62 -7.30
N PRO A 214 1.21 20.72 -7.08
CA PRO A 214 2.51 20.90 -7.70
C PRO A 214 3.43 19.70 -7.44
N GLU A 215 4.17 19.28 -8.48
CA GLU A 215 5.03 18.10 -8.44
C GLU A 215 5.99 18.10 -7.23
N LYS A 216 6.61 19.24 -6.93
CA LYS A 216 7.50 19.38 -5.77
C LYS A 216 6.82 19.08 -4.43
N THR A 217 5.54 19.41 -4.30
CA THR A 217 4.77 19.13 -3.07
C THR A 217 4.48 17.64 -2.97
N LYS A 218 4.04 17.02 -4.05
CA LYS A 218 3.81 15.55 -4.12
C LYS A 218 5.09 14.78 -3.87
N ASP A 219 6.19 15.15 -4.53
CA ASP A 219 7.51 14.54 -4.40
C ASP A 219 7.94 14.45 -2.93
N LYS A 220 7.85 15.57 -2.21
CA LYS A 220 8.19 15.60 -0.79
C LYS A 220 7.38 14.59 0.03
N GLN A 221 6.06 14.51 -0.20
CA GLN A 221 5.19 13.61 0.55
C GLN A 221 5.43 12.15 0.17
N ILE A 222 5.51 11.84 -1.12
CA ILE A 222 5.73 10.48 -1.59
C ILE A 222 7.09 9.95 -1.13
N SER A 223 8.16 10.75 -1.24
CA SER A 223 9.49 10.37 -0.77
C SER A 223 9.52 10.07 0.73
N ARG A 224 8.85 10.90 1.54
CA ARG A 224 8.67 10.66 2.99
C ARG A 224 7.92 9.36 3.24
N ILE A 225 6.76 9.19 2.62
CA ILE A 225 5.88 8.02 2.81
C ILE A 225 6.61 6.73 2.43
N MET A 226 7.31 6.71 1.30
CA MET A 226 8.13 5.55 0.91
C MET A 226 9.17 5.19 1.97
N THR A 227 9.88 6.19 2.49
CA THR A 227 10.93 5.99 3.49
C THR A 227 10.36 5.47 4.81
N GLU A 228 9.31 6.11 5.32
CA GLU A 228 8.66 5.73 6.58
C GLU A 228 8.02 4.35 6.50
N SER A 229 7.34 4.04 5.39
CA SER A 229 6.65 2.76 5.20
C SER A 229 7.62 1.59 5.05
N ALA A 230 8.72 1.78 4.31
CA ALA A 230 9.77 0.76 4.19
C ALA A 230 10.44 0.45 5.53
N ALA A 231 10.54 1.43 6.43
CA ALA A 231 11.07 1.23 7.77
C ALA A 231 10.04 0.62 8.75
N ALA A 232 8.76 0.96 8.60
CA ALA A 232 7.69 0.52 9.48
C ALA A 232 7.25 -0.92 9.21
N PHE A 233 7.02 -1.27 7.94
CA PHE A 233 6.39 -2.54 7.55
C PHE A 233 7.43 -3.62 7.24
N THR A 234 8.10 -4.13 8.29
CA THR A 234 9.17 -5.13 8.17
C THR A 234 8.91 -6.34 9.05
N HIS A 235 9.35 -7.52 8.60
CA HIS A 235 9.32 -8.75 9.41
C HIS A 235 10.10 -8.60 10.73
N ALA A 236 11.14 -7.78 10.76
CA ALA A 236 11.89 -7.48 12.00
C ALA A 236 11.00 -6.75 13.03
N ASN A 237 10.13 -5.84 12.59
CA ASN A 237 9.19 -5.17 13.47
C ASN A 237 8.11 -6.12 13.98
N THR A 238 7.57 -6.98 13.12
CA THR A 238 6.64 -8.04 13.50
C THR A 238 7.28 -8.99 14.51
N ALA A 239 8.49 -9.47 14.25
CA ALA A 239 9.21 -10.37 15.17
C ALA A 239 9.46 -9.74 16.54
N ARG A 240 9.82 -8.44 16.59
CA ARG A 240 9.96 -7.73 17.88
C ARG A 240 8.66 -7.70 18.69
N GLN A 241 7.50 -7.58 18.03
CA GLN A 241 6.21 -7.60 18.72
C GLN A 241 5.94 -9.00 19.32
N TYR A 242 6.22 -10.07 18.57
CA TYR A 242 6.14 -11.44 19.10
C TYR A 242 7.09 -11.68 20.28
N ILE A 243 8.36 -11.22 20.17
CA ILE A 243 9.34 -11.34 21.26
C ILE A 243 8.81 -10.63 22.51
N ARG A 244 8.33 -9.39 22.40
CA ARG A 244 7.76 -8.63 23.53
C ARG A 244 6.57 -9.36 24.17
N LEU A 245 5.69 -9.94 23.34
CA LEU A 245 4.55 -10.72 23.84
C LEU A 245 5.03 -11.92 24.64
N TYR A 246 5.99 -12.69 24.12
CA TYR A 246 6.56 -13.84 24.82
C TYR A 246 7.30 -13.45 26.11
N GLU A 247 8.08 -12.37 26.10
CA GLU A 247 8.74 -11.84 27.30
C GLU A 247 7.73 -11.45 28.38
N LYS A 248 6.63 -10.79 27.98
CA LYS A 248 5.52 -10.47 28.88
C LYS A 248 4.89 -11.72 29.49
N MET A 249 4.66 -12.75 28.67
CA MET A 249 4.08 -14.03 29.13
C MET A 249 5.03 -14.79 30.06
N LEU A 250 6.32 -14.84 29.78
CA LEU A 250 7.35 -15.55 30.52
C LEU A 250 7.90 -14.74 31.70
N LYS A 251 7.59 -13.45 31.78
CA LYS A 251 8.11 -12.50 32.79
C LYS A 251 9.65 -12.47 32.84
N ARG A 252 10.31 -12.68 31.72
CA ARG A 252 11.77 -12.62 31.56
C ARG A 252 12.16 -12.23 30.13
N PRO A 253 13.33 -11.61 29.91
CA PRO A 253 13.84 -11.35 28.56
C PRO A 253 14.14 -12.66 27.81
N LEU A 254 13.84 -12.69 26.50
CA LEU A 254 14.18 -13.78 25.59
C LEU A 254 15.50 -13.52 24.86
N VAL A 255 15.82 -12.25 24.61
CA VAL A 255 17.07 -11.84 24.01
C VAL A 255 17.96 -11.30 25.12
N LEU A 256 19.00 -12.06 25.47
CA LEU A 256 20.04 -11.57 26.35
C LEU A 256 20.74 -10.40 25.63
N GLN A 257 20.68 -9.21 26.20
CA GLN A 257 21.60 -8.16 25.80
C GLN A 257 22.99 -8.72 26.06
N ASN A 258 23.88 -8.68 25.06
CA ASN A 258 25.29 -8.97 25.25
C ASN A 258 25.81 -8.04 26.36
N VAL A 259 25.79 -8.50 27.60
CA VAL A 259 26.54 -7.86 28.68
C VAL A 259 28.00 -8.14 28.31
N PRO A 260 28.85 -7.12 28.11
CA PRO A 260 30.27 -7.36 27.92
C PRO A 260 30.75 -8.17 29.11
N ASN A 261 31.42 -9.28 28.85
CA ASN A 261 31.95 -10.17 29.87
C ASN A 261 32.92 -9.34 30.76
N PRO A 262 32.60 -9.10 32.05
CA PRO A 262 33.51 -8.30 32.91
C PRO A 262 34.67 -9.20 33.42
N GLY A 263 35.43 -9.81 32.48
CA GLY A 263 36.43 -10.79 32.86
C GLY A 263 37.47 -11.14 31.82
N THR A 264 38.00 -10.11 31.13
CA THR A 264 39.32 -10.23 30.50
C THR A 264 40.15 -9.03 30.90
N GLU A 265 40.53 -9.00 32.21
CA GLU A 265 41.75 -8.25 32.55
C GLU A 265 42.95 -8.96 31.92
N GLU A 266 43.49 -8.39 30.87
CA GLU A 266 44.81 -8.74 30.38
C GLU A 266 45.82 -8.60 31.53
N LYS A 267 46.33 -9.71 31.99
CA LYS A 267 47.51 -9.71 32.83
C LYS A 267 48.67 -9.16 31.98
N SER A 268 49.08 -7.95 32.27
CA SER A 268 50.32 -7.41 31.76
C SER A 268 51.47 -8.19 32.41
N ASP A 269 52.05 -9.12 31.68
CA ASP A 269 53.38 -9.68 32.01
C ASP A 269 54.43 -8.61 31.72
N THR A 270 54.92 -8.03 32.79
CA THR A 270 56.15 -7.22 32.72
C THR A 270 57.33 -8.19 32.86
N PRO A 271 58.27 -8.25 31.90
CA PRO A 271 59.51 -9.00 32.12
C PRO A 271 60.45 -8.12 32.96
N GLN A 272 60.78 -8.64 34.14
CA GLN A 272 61.99 -8.22 34.85
C GLN A 272 63.20 -8.92 34.26
N GLY A 273 64.26 -8.16 33.94
CA GLY A 273 65.58 -8.63 33.55
C GLY A 273 66.41 -7.50 33.03
#